data_0621eee68bde8102bc1d979a8d3cedd2
#
_entry.id   0621eee68bde8102bc1d979a8d3cedd2
#
_cell.length_a   1.000
_cell.length_b   1.000
_cell.length_c   1.000
_cell.angle_alpha   90.00
_cell.angle_beta   90.00
_cell.angle_gamma   90.00
#
_symmetry.space_group_name_H-M   'P 1'
#
loop_
_entity.id
_entity.type
_entity.pdbx_description
1 polymer ?
#
loop_
_entity_poly.entity_id
_entity_poly.type
_entity_poly.pdbx_seq_one_letter_code
_entity_poly.pdbx_strand_id
1 'polypeptide(L)'
;MGNDILKFQKCVESNLSEINIYREKVINKLKKFILLNLSAKYYIEFLFYGSYSTGLSIESSDIDILIKFEKKVKDEKYQINSQKNIQDLIFQLNEDFKKNITELKIDKINPIYTASIPVLKIECLLNDIIPIDIQNKLSEKYLFDFENELLKLNFDFTFLEVDDIKKEHNIPSQEIIYYIKNSINIYPNIKPIILVLKRYMQKKKLNSSYHGGLSSFSLFLLVASYNKYFFNENKYLDKNKDINNLLGQIFYGFFMFYANFNFKINYIDLKENNPINILNEFSESKITLIDPITGLNAAKSTFKLEQIKYTFNNAIMVINDIFYKKNYIDKNNEYDIITKLLTSNNFTNYFY
;
A
#
# COMPACT_ATOMS: atom_id res chain seq x y z
N MET A 1 0.68 23.22 -6.59
CA MET A 1 0.52 21.74 -6.64
C MET A 1 1.69 21.01 -6.01
N GLY A 2 2.95 21.17 -6.47
CA GLY A 2 4.08 20.46 -5.85
C GLY A 2 4.25 20.74 -4.37
N ASN A 3 4.14 22.00 -3.95
CA ASN A 3 4.13 22.38 -2.54
C ASN A 3 3.01 21.70 -1.73
N ASP A 4 1.82 21.55 -2.31
CA ASP A 4 0.68 20.93 -1.61
C ASP A 4 0.93 19.44 -1.42
N ILE A 5 1.55 18.77 -2.42
CA ILE A 5 1.97 17.37 -2.32
C ILE A 5 2.99 17.19 -1.20
N LEU A 6 3.99 18.09 -1.09
CA LEU A 6 4.98 18.03 0.00
C LEU A 6 4.39 18.37 1.37
N LYS A 7 3.45 19.32 1.43
CA LYS A 7 2.68 19.59 2.66
C LYS A 7 1.90 18.35 3.11
N PHE A 8 1.24 17.68 2.16
CA PHE A 8 0.52 16.43 2.44
C PHE A 8 1.46 15.33 2.96
N GLN A 9 2.61 15.10 2.29
CA GLN A 9 3.61 14.14 2.76
C GLN A 9 4.04 14.43 4.21
N LYS A 10 4.46 15.66 4.51
CA LYS A 10 4.90 16.06 5.85
C LYS A 10 3.80 15.80 6.89
N CYS A 11 2.57 16.02 6.53
CA CYS A 11 1.46 15.80 7.42
C CYS A 11 1.22 14.31 7.68
N VAL A 12 1.23 13.46 6.66
CA VAL A 12 1.17 12.00 6.82
C VAL A 12 2.32 11.49 7.70
N GLU A 13 3.54 11.97 7.47
CA GLU A 13 4.71 11.58 8.27
C GLU A 13 4.59 12.02 9.73
N SER A 14 4.10 13.25 9.99
CA SER A 14 3.83 13.74 11.34
C SER A 14 2.79 12.88 12.06
N ASN A 15 1.68 12.55 11.38
CA ASN A 15 0.64 11.72 11.96
C ASN A 15 1.14 10.31 12.26
N LEU A 16 1.87 9.71 11.32
CA LEU A 16 2.46 8.38 11.53
C LEU A 16 3.43 8.37 12.70
N SER A 17 4.24 9.42 12.89
CA SER A 17 5.16 9.51 14.05
C SER A 17 4.41 9.52 15.39
N GLU A 18 3.25 10.16 15.46
CA GLU A 18 2.40 10.18 16.65
C GLU A 18 1.69 8.82 16.87
N ILE A 19 1.16 8.20 15.80
CA ILE A 19 0.40 6.94 15.89
C ILE A 19 1.31 5.72 16.10
N ASN A 20 2.51 5.71 15.52
CA ASN A 20 3.37 4.52 15.50
C ASN A 20 3.77 4.06 16.92
N ILE A 21 3.88 4.97 17.88
CA ILE A 21 4.13 4.63 19.28
C ILE A 21 3.06 3.66 19.81
N TYR A 22 1.81 3.89 19.45
CA TYR A 22 0.68 3.05 19.87
C TYR A 22 0.59 1.76 19.03
N ARG A 23 0.88 1.87 17.73
CA ARG A 23 0.98 0.69 16.85
C ARG A 23 2.02 -0.29 17.36
N GLU A 24 3.20 0.17 17.73
CA GLU A 24 4.26 -0.67 18.28
C GLU A 24 3.87 -1.35 19.58
N LYS A 25 3.10 -0.68 20.45
CA LYS A 25 2.58 -1.32 21.67
C LYS A 25 1.66 -2.51 21.33
N VAL A 26 0.76 -2.35 20.33
CA VAL A 26 -0.12 -3.44 19.88
C VAL A 26 0.69 -4.54 19.22
N ILE A 27 1.60 -4.20 18.30
CA ILE A 27 2.50 -5.14 17.64
C ILE A 27 3.23 -6.00 18.67
N ASN A 28 3.85 -5.37 19.66
CA ASN A 28 4.61 -6.09 20.70
C ASN A 28 3.71 -6.99 21.54
N LYS A 29 2.48 -6.58 21.84
CA LYS A 29 1.50 -7.39 22.54
C LYS A 29 1.09 -8.63 21.73
N LEU A 30 0.78 -8.46 20.45
CA LEU A 30 0.43 -9.57 19.56
C LEU A 30 1.61 -10.52 19.33
N LYS A 31 2.82 -9.99 19.10
CA LYS A 31 4.04 -10.81 18.99
C LYS A 31 4.30 -11.64 20.25
N LYS A 32 4.20 -11.02 21.43
CA LYS A 32 4.35 -11.72 22.71
C LYS A 32 3.32 -12.83 22.85
N PHE A 33 2.06 -12.57 22.51
CA PHE A 33 1.01 -13.57 22.56
C PHE A 33 1.29 -14.75 21.62
N ILE A 34 1.68 -14.48 20.36
CA ILE A 34 2.04 -15.54 19.40
C ILE A 34 3.21 -16.36 19.91
N LEU A 35 4.27 -15.73 20.46
CA LEU A 35 5.41 -16.43 21.01
C LEU A 35 5.01 -17.33 22.21
N LEU A 36 4.17 -16.86 23.11
CA LEU A 36 3.70 -17.65 24.26
C LEU A 36 2.96 -18.94 23.83
N ASN A 37 2.19 -18.86 22.76
CA ASN A 37 1.39 -19.99 22.27
C ASN A 37 2.18 -20.97 21.38
N LEU A 38 3.20 -20.47 20.67
CA LEU A 38 3.88 -21.27 19.65
C LEU A 38 5.31 -21.67 20.00
N SER A 39 6.01 -20.93 20.87
CA SER A 39 7.44 -21.15 21.14
C SER A 39 7.77 -22.51 21.75
N ALA A 40 6.81 -23.22 22.35
CA ALA A 40 7.03 -24.59 22.81
C ALA A 40 7.31 -25.54 21.64
N LYS A 41 6.68 -25.34 20.49
CA LYS A 41 6.74 -26.22 19.31
C LYS A 41 7.63 -25.71 18.19
N TYR A 42 7.81 -24.38 18.08
CA TYR A 42 8.47 -23.73 16.96
C TYR A 42 9.53 -22.74 17.39
N TYR A 43 10.59 -22.60 16.58
CA TYR A 43 11.39 -21.38 16.51
C TYR A 43 10.66 -20.40 15.63
N ILE A 44 10.63 -19.11 16.00
CA ILE A 44 9.80 -18.09 15.33
C ILE A 44 10.61 -16.83 15.11
N GLU A 45 10.49 -16.28 13.90
CA GLU A 45 11.01 -14.98 13.50
C GLU A 45 9.88 -14.14 12.86
N PHE A 46 9.82 -12.84 13.21
CA PHE A 46 8.85 -11.91 12.66
C PHE A 46 9.56 -10.96 11.68
N LEU A 47 9.10 -10.94 10.44
CA LEU A 47 9.59 -10.06 9.41
C LEU A 47 8.48 -9.12 8.95
N PHE A 48 8.73 -7.82 9.06
CA PHE A 48 7.78 -6.83 8.54
C PHE A 48 8.00 -6.64 7.05
N TYR A 49 6.90 -6.47 6.31
CA TYR A 49 6.96 -6.19 4.88
C TYR A 49 5.88 -5.17 4.46
N GLY A 50 5.59 -5.02 3.17
CA GLY A 50 4.58 -4.10 2.67
C GLY A 50 4.92 -2.63 2.91
N SER A 51 3.88 -1.80 2.99
CA SER A 51 4.03 -0.35 3.07
C SER A 51 4.65 0.13 4.37
N TYR A 52 4.45 -0.60 5.47
CA TYR A 52 5.05 -0.28 6.76
C TYR A 52 6.58 -0.31 6.71
N SER A 53 7.15 -1.32 6.04
CA SER A 53 8.61 -1.48 5.91
C SER A 53 9.25 -0.59 4.86
N THR A 54 8.50 -0.13 3.86
CA THR A 54 9.02 0.69 2.76
C THR A 54 8.94 2.19 3.02
N GLY A 55 8.27 2.62 4.10
CA GLY A 55 8.02 4.04 4.39
C GLY A 55 6.95 4.67 3.48
N LEU A 56 6.13 3.83 2.83
CA LEU A 56 5.02 4.24 1.96
C LEU A 56 3.65 4.05 2.65
N SER A 57 3.61 3.95 3.98
CA SER A 57 2.37 3.89 4.73
C SER A 57 1.65 5.23 4.76
N ILE A 58 0.34 5.17 4.76
CA ILE A 58 -0.56 6.20 5.26
C ILE A 58 -1.19 5.70 6.57
N GLU A 59 -1.93 6.57 7.28
CA GLU A 59 -2.44 6.26 8.62
C GLU A 59 -3.36 5.02 8.65
N SER A 60 -4.10 4.76 7.58
CA SER A 60 -4.99 3.60 7.43
C SER A 60 -4.32 2.38 6.78
N SER A 61 -3.01 2.39 6.58
CA SER A 61 -2.31 1.24 6.00
C SER A 61 -2.26 0.07 6.96
N ASP A 62 -2.51 -1.14 6.43
CA ASP A 62 -2.34 -2.40 7.14
C ASP A 62 -0.87 -2.62 7.52
N ILE A 63 -0.62 -3.41 8.56
CA ILE A 63 0.70 -3.85 8.98
C ILE A 63 0.87 -5.30 8.56
N ASP A 64 1.72 -5.50 7.56
CA ASP A 64 2.02 -6.82 7.00
C ASP A 64 3.17 -7.46 7.77
N ILE A 65 2.95 -8.66 8.34
CA ILE A 65 3.92 -9.40 9.14
C ILE A 65 4.03 -10.83 8.61
N LEU A 66 5.23 -11.21 8.17
CA LEU A 66 5.56 -12.58 7.86
C LEU A 66 6.09 -13.27 9.12
N ILE A 67 5.44 -14.36 9.52
CA ILE A 67 5.90 -15.27 10.59
C ILE A 67 6.66 -16.40 9.92
N LYS A 68 7.99 -16.34 10.02
CA LYS A 68 8.88 -17.42 9.62
C LYS A 68 8.99 -18.38 10.80
N PHE A 69 8.79 -19.67 10.57
CA PHE A 69 8.82 -20.65 11.64
C PHE A 69 9.50 -21.97 11.24
N GLU A 70 10.17 -22.57 12.21
CA GLU A 70 10.82 -23.87 12.11
C GLU A 70 10.30 -24.78 13.23
N LYS A 71 9.92 -26.01 12.91
CA LYS A 71 9.48 -27.00 13.88
C LYS A 71 10.66 -27.52 14.70
N LYS A 72 10.57 -27.48 16.05
CA LYS A 72 11.65 -27.92 16.94
C LYS A 72 11.89 -29.43 16.91
N VAL A 73 10.83 -30.23 16.73
CA VAL A 73 10.90 -31.66 16.59
C VAL A 73 10.44 -32.03 15.20
N LYS A 74 11.32 -32.71 14.45
CA LYS A 74 11.06 -33.15 13.06
C LYS A 74 10.87 -34.68 13.10
N ASP A 75 9.72 -35.14 12.68
CA ASP A 75 9.48 -36.56 12.44
C ASP A 75 10.02 -36.97 11.07
N GLU A 76 10.32 -38.24 10.82
CA GLU A 76 10.84 -38.74 9.54
C GLU A 76 9.93 -38.45 8.34
N LYS A 77 8.61 -38.30 8.60
CA LYS A 77 7.61 -37.96 7.55
C LYS A 77 7.29 -36.46 7.47
N TYR A 78 8.05 -35.63 8.17
CA TYR A 78 7.79 -34.19 8.19
C TYR A 78 8.11 -33.53 6.84
N GLN A 79 7.10 -32.90 6.25
CA GLN A 79 7.24 -32.11 5.01
C GLN A 79 7.26 -30.62 5.34
N ILE A 80 8.30 -29.93 4.87
CA ILE A 80 8.48 -28.49 5.03
C ILE A 80 7.58 -27.75 4.02
N ASN A 81 7.17 -26.55 4.38
CA ASN A 81 6.31 -25.69 3.57
C ASN A 81 4.99 -26.34 3.12
N SER A 82 4.51 -27.33 3.88
CA SER A 82 3.21 -27.90 3.63
C SER A 82 2.14 -26.83 3.84
N GLN A 83 1.33 -26.55 2.83
CA GLN A 83 0.18 -25.66 2.96
C GLN A 83 -0.74 -26.08 4.11
N LYS A 84 -0.85 -27.39 4.36
CA LYS A 84 -1.59 -27.95 5.50
C LYS A 84 -0.98 -27.53 6.85
N ASN A 85 0.34 -27.58 7.01
CA ASN A 85 1.01 -27.16 8.25
C ASN A 85 0.73 -25.69 8.57
N ILE A 86 0.74 -24.85 7.53
CA ILE A 86 0.42 -23.41 7.64
C ILE A 86 -1.05 -23.23 8.02
N GLN A 87 -1.98 -23.95 7.39
CA GLN A 87 -3.40 -23.88 7.71
C GLN A 87 -3.69 -24.33 9.14
N ASP A 88 -3.07 -25.41 9.60
CA ASP A 88 -3.20 -25.92 10.97
C ASP A 88 -2.68 -24.90 11.99
N LEU A 89 -1.56 -24.22 11.68
CA LEU A 89 -1.00 -23.16 12.52
C LEU A 89 -1.93 -21.94 12.59
N ILE A 90 -2.48 -21.50 11.46
CA ILE A 90 -3.46 -20.42 11.41
C ILE A 90 -4.71 -20.78 12.21
N PHE A 91 -5.19 -22.01 12.08
CA PHE A 91 -6.34 -22.50 12.83
C PHE A 91 -6.08 -22.45 14.35
N GLN A 92 -4.93 -22.97 14.80
CA GLN A 92 -4.54 -22.92 16.21
C GLN A 92 -4.51 -21.48 16.72
N LEU A 93 -3.80 -20.57 16.02
CA LEU A 93 -3.71 -19.16 16.40
C LEU A 93 -5.08 -18.47 16.44
N ASN A 94 -5.94 -18.73 15.45
CA ASN A 94 -7.28 -18.18 15.41
C ASN A 94 -8.09 -18.56 16.67
N GLU A 95 -8.04 -19.81 17.08
CA GLU A 95 -8.73 -20.26 18.30
C GLU A 95 -8.11 -19.66 19.58
N ASP A 96 -6.80 -19.56 19.63
CA ASP A 96 -6.09 -18.95 20.78
C ASP A 96 -6.39 -17.44 20.87
N PHE A 97 -6.43 -16.72 19.77
CA PHE A 97 -6.82 -15.31 19.73
C PHE A 97 -8.28 -15.10 20.14
N LYS A 98 -9.22 -15.94 19.69
CA LYS A 98 -10.63 -15.85 20.07
C LYS A 98 -10.83 -15.98 21.58
N LYS A 99 -10.09 -16.87 22.25
CA LYS A 99 -10.15 -17.03 23.71
C LYS A 99 -9.65 -15.79 24.47
N ASN A 100 -8.80 -14.98 23.86
CA ASN A 100 -8.15 -13.83 24.48
C ASN A 100 -8.52 -12.49 23.82
N ILE A 101 -9.63 -12.45 23.08
CA ILE A 101 -10.04 -11.31 22.25
C ILE A 101 -10.15 -10.01 23.06
N THR A 102 -10.75 -10.08 24.25
CA THR A 102 -10.95 -8.92 25.12
C THR A 102 -9.63 -8.41 25.69
N GLU A 103 -8.76 -9.30 26.15
CA GLU A 103 -7.45 -8.93 26.68
C GLU A 103 -6.58 -8.26 25.64
N LEU A 104 -6.61 -8.76 24.40
CA LEU A 104 -5.83 -8.24 23.29
C LEU A 104 -6.47 -7.02 22.61
N LYS A 105 -7.70 -6.65 22.98
CA LYS A 105 -8.49 -5.57 22.35
C LYS A 105 -8.65 -5.79 20.84
N ILE A 106 -8.88 -7.02 20.45
CA ILE A 106 -9.16 -7.40 19.06
C ILE A 106 -10.64 -7.17 18.76
N ASP A 107 -10.95 -6.51 17.67
CA ASP A 107 -12.33 -6.33 17.18
C ASP A 107 -12.75 -7.47 16.26
N LYS A 108 -11.88 -7.84 15.31
CA LYS A 108 -12.17 -8.93 14.37
C LYS A 108 -10.95 -9.81 14.11
N ILE A 109 -11.24 -11.09 13.87
CA ILE A 109 -10.27 -12.08 13.43
C ILE A 109 -10.85 -12.76 12.19
N ASN A 110 -10.09 -12.80 11.11
CA ASN A 110 -10.53 -13.40 9.86
C ASN A 110 -9.40 -14.25 9.23
N PRO A 111 -9.41 -15.57 9.43
CA PRO A 111 -8.49 -16.48 8.77
C PRO A 111 -8.92 -16.73 7.32
N ILE A 112 -8.00 -16.55 6.36
CA ILE A 112 -8.22 -16.79 4.93
C ILE A 112 -7.35 -17.96 4.51
N TYR A 113 -7.93 -19.17 4.49
CA TYR A 113 -7.22 -20.41 4.17
C TYR A 113 -7.08 -20.66 2.67
N THR A 114 -8.02 -20.11 1.87
CA THR A 114 -8.13 -20.37 0.42
C THR A 114 -7.29 -19.45 -0.45
N ALA A 115 -6.66 -18.43 0.13
CA ALA A 115 -5.74 -17.58 -0.60
C ALA A 115 -4.51 -18.39 -1.06
N SER A 116 -3.88 -17.96 -2.16
CA SER A 116 -2.61 -18.54 -2.63
C SER A 116 -1.53 -18.56 -1.55
N ILE A 117 -1.53 -17.54 -0.70
CA ILE A 117 -0.78 -17.47 0.56
C ILE A 117 -1.83 -17.32 1.67
N PRO A 118 -2.01 -18.33 2.54
CA PRO A 118 -2.95 -18.21 3.65
C PRO A 118 -2.59 -17.06 4.59
N VAL A 119 -3.60 -16.33 5.06
CA VAL A 119 -3.43 -15.12 5.86
C VAL A 119 -4.34 -15.17 7.08
N LEU A 120 -3.83 -14.75 8.23
CA LEU A 120 -4.64 -14.45 9.40
C LEU A 120 -4.74 -12.93 9.55
N LYS A 121 -5.94 -12.38 9.31
CA LYS A 121 -6.22 -10.95 9.47
C LYS A 121 -6.75 -10.66 10.86
N ILE A 122 -6.17 -9.66 11.52
CA ILE A 122 -6.59 -9.18 12.84
C ILE A 122 -6.86 -7.67 12.75
N GLU A 123 -8.05 -7.25 13.19
CA GLU A 123 -8.42 -5.84 13.34
C GLU A 123 -8.43 -5.51 14.84
N CYS A 124 -7.69 -4.49 15.25
CA CYS A 124 -7.69 -3.94 16.59
C CYS A 124 -8.23 -2.51 16.59
N LEU A 125 -8.99 -2.15 17.64
CA LEU A 125 -9.44 -0.78 17.81
C LEU A 125 -8.38 0.03 18.58
N LEU A 126 -7.97 1.14 18.00
CA LEU A 126 -6.98 2.05 18.62
C LEU A 126 -7.63 3.05 19.59
N ASN A 127 -8.95 3.26 19.51
CA ASN A 127 -9.67 4.25 20.34
C ASN A 127 -9.40 4.10 21.82
N ASP A 128 -9.30 2.86 22.31
CA ASP A 128 -9.02 2.57 23.71
C ASP A 128 -7.53 2.66 24.06
N ILE A 129 -6.67 2.88 23.07
CA ILE A 129 -5.21 2.84 23.22
C ILE A 129 -4.61 4.23 23.00
N ILE A 130 -5.18 5.02 22.08
CA ILE A 130 -4.72 6.39 21.78
C ILE A 130 -5.46 7.37 22.71
N PRO A 131 -4.75 8.25 23.44
CA PRO A 131 -5.37 9.30 24.24
C PRO A 131 -6.25 10.23 23.42
N ILE A 132 -7.36 10.71 24.01
CA ILE A 132 -8.40 11.47 23.32
C ILE A 132 -7.91 12.81 22.75
N ASP A 133 -6.94 13.43 23.41
CA ASP A 133 -6.29 14.67 22.96
C ASP A 133 -5.50 14.46 21.66
N ILE A 134 -4.86 13.29 21.52
CA ILE A 134 -4.16 12.90 20.29
C ILE A 134 -5.16 12.56 19.20
N GLN A 135 -6.26 11.85 19.53
CA GLN A 135 -7.32 11.56 18.57
C GLN A 135 -7.91 12.86 17.98
N ASN A 136 -8.22 13.84 18.84
CA ASN A 136 -8.75 15.13 18.43
C ASN A 136 -7.76 15.89 17.55
N LYS A 137 -6.49 15.95 17.93
CA LYS A 137 -5.42 16.59 17.15
C LYS A 137 -5.22 15.97 15.78
N LEU A 138 -5.37 14.67 15.66
CA LEU A 138 -5.31 13.96 14.39
C LEU A 138 -6.52 14.26 13.51
N SER A 139 -7.72 14.37 14.08
CA SER A 139 -8.96 14.71 13.37
C SER A 139 -8.98 16.16 12.89
N GLU A 140 -8.44 17.10 13.65
CA GLU A 140 -8.39 18.53 13.29
C GLU A 140 -7.43 18.82 12.12
N LYS A 141 -6.34 18.09 12.00
CA LYS A 141 -5.34 18.30 10.95
C LYS A 141 -5.78 17.92 9.56
N TYR A 142 -6.79 17.09 9.44
CA TYR A 142 -7.34 16.65 8.15
C TYR A 142 -8.86 16.67 8.19
N LEU A 143 -9.44 17.50 7.35
CA LEU A 143 -10.86 17.60 7.00
C LEU A 143 -11.44 16.33 6.36
N PHE A 144 -10.95 15.14 6.72
CA PHE A 144 -11.40 13.90 6.13
C PHE A 144 -12.16 13.11 7.19
N ASP A 145 -13.20 12.39 6.81
CA ASP A 145 -13.98 11.46 7.63
C ASP A 145 -13.10 10.46 8.39
N PHE A 146 -12.33 10.99 9.34
CA PHE A 146 -11.29 10.30 10.07
C PHE A 146 -11.86 9.42 11.18
N GLU A 147 -13.09 9.71 11.61
CA GLU A 147 -13.62 9.13 12.84
C GLU A 147 -13.70 7.60 12.81
N ASN A 148 -13.78 6.97 11.63
CA ASN A 148 -13.95 5.52 11.55
C ASN A 148 -12.73 4.74 11.02
N GLU A 149 -11.79 5.37 10.31
CA GLU A 149 -10.68 4.65 9.64
C GLU A 149 -9.35 4.68 10.40
N LEU A 150 -9.06 5.76 11.14
CA LEU A 150 -7.81 5.88 11.91
C LEU A 150 -7.81 5.06 13.20
N LEU A 151 -8.98 4.73 13.68
CA LEU A 151 -9.16 4.04 14.94
C LEU A 151 -9.06 2.53 14.81
N LYS A 152 -8.81 2.05 13.57
CA LYS A 152 -8.62 0.64 13.25
C LYS A 152 -7.19 0.38 12.84
N LEU A 153 -6.62 -0.64 13.43
CA LEU A 153 -5.31 -1.14 13.09
C LEU A 153 -5.45 -2.57 12.58
N ASN A 154 -5.14 -2.74 11.30
CA ASN A 154 -5.24 -4.03 10.64
C ASN A 154 -3.85 -4.68 10.56
N PHE A 155 -3.81 -5.96 10.89
CA PHE A 155 -2.64 -6.82 10.76
C PHE A 155 -2.94 -7.94 9.79
N ASP A 156 -2.03 -8.14 8.83
CA ASP A 156 -2.03 -9.27 7.92
C ASP A 156 -0.84 -10.16 8.26
N PHE A 157 -1.12 -11.27 8.98
CA PHE A 157 -0.11 -12.28 9.30
C PHE A 157 -0.06 -13.33 8.20
N THR A 158 1.07 -13.44 7.53
CA THR A 158 1.39 -14.54 6.61
C THR A 158 2.43 -15.46 7.23
N PHE A 159 2.60 -16.66 6.72
CA PHE A 159 3.39 -17.69 7.36
C PHE A 159 4.33 -18.35 6.33
N LEU A 160 5.57 -18.60 6.77
CA LEU A 160 6.58 -19.33 6.01
C LEU A 160 7.25 -20.36 6.89
N GLU A 161 7.07 -21.63 6.54
CA GLU A 161 7.77 -22.74 7.17
C GLU A 161 9.16 -22.93 6.54
N VAL A 162 10.18 -23.08 7.37
CA VAL A 162 11.57 -23.23 6.95
C VAL A 162 12.24 -24.44 7.63
N ASP A 163 13.30 -24.94 7.02
CA ASP A 163 14.10 -26.06 7.55
C ASP A 163 15.08 -25.63 8.63
N ASP A 164 15.57 -24.41 8.57
CA ASP A 164 16.47 -23.80 9.56
C ASP A 164 16.22 -22.29 9.59
N ILE A 165 15.72 -21.79 10.72
CA ILE A 165 15.36 -20.38 10.86
C ILE A 165 16.57 -19.45 10.80
N LYS A 166 17.77 -19.95 11.10
CA LYS A 166 19.03 -19.17 11.09
C LYS A 166 19.61 -19.02 9.70
N LYS A 167 19.22 -19.89 8.75
CA LYS A 167 19.68 -19.77 7.38
C LYS A 167 19.03 -18.56 6.72
N GLU A 168 19.79 -17.93 5.84
CA GLU A 168 19.26 -16.93 4.93
C GLU A 168 18.34 -17.60 3.92
N HIS A 169 17.10 -17.13 3.84
CA HIS A 169 16.10 -17.61 2.89
C HIS A 169 15.79 -16.48 1.92
N ASN A 170 15.74 -16.81 0.65
CA ASN A 170 15.31 -15.88 -0.38
C ASN A 170 13.79 -15.64 -0.24
N ILE A 171 13.41 -14.51 0.36
CA ILE A 171 12.03 -14.14 0.63
C ILE A 171 11.62 -13.01 -0.32
N PRO A 172 10.76 -13.27 -1.31
CA PRO A 172 10.38 -12.27 -2.32
C PRO A 172 9.90 -10.95 -1.72
N SER A 173 9.19 -10.98 -0.59
CA SER A 173 8.73 -9.75 0.08
C SER A 173 9.87 -8.86 0.58
N GLN A 174 11.01 -9.44 1.00
CA GLN A 174 12.20 -8.68 1.42
C GLN A 174 12.92 -8.07 0.21
N GLU A 175 13.02 -8.80 -0.89
CA GLU A 175 13.58 -8.28 -2.13
C GLU A 175 12.73 -7.15 -2.71
N ILE A 176 11.40 -7.26 -2.65
CA ILE A 176 10.48 -6.20 -3.03
C ILE A 176 10.70 -4.93 -2.19
N ILE A 177 10.90 -5.06 -0.87
CA ILE A 177 11.22 -3.92 0.01
C ILE A 177 12.49 -3.23 -0.43
N TYR A 178 13.55 -4.01 -0.67
CA TYR A 178 14.82 -3.46 -1.15
C TYR A 178 14.64 -2.73 -2.50
N TYR A 179 13.94 -3.35 -3.44
CA TYR A 179 13.64 -2.77 -4.74
C TYR A 179 12.90 -1.44 -4.64
N ILE A 180 11.85 -1.37 -3.80
CA ILE A 180 11.07 -0.16 -3.58
C ILE A 180 11.95 0.95 -2.98
N LYS A 181 12.72 0.64 -1.93
CA LYS A 181 13.61 1.62 -1.29
C LYS A 181 14.65 2.16 -2.26
N ASN A 182 15.25 1.28 -3.06
CA ASN A 182 16.21 1.69 -4.07
C ASN A 182 15.57 2.58 -5.15
N SER A 183 14.37 2.24 -5.60
CA SER A 183 13.63 3.06 -6.56
C SER A 183 13.31 4.46 -6.03
N ILE A 184 12.96 4.57 -4.74
CA ILE A 184 12.71 5.86 -4.07
C ILE A 184 14.01 6.68 -3.97
N ASN A 185 15.15 6.04 -3.72
CA ASN A 185 16.45 6.71 -3.69
C ASN A 185 16.83 7.27 -5.08
N ILE A 186 16.55 6.53 -6.14
CA ILE A 186 16.80 6.98 -7.53
C ILE A 186 15.83 8.11 -7.94
N TYR A 187 14.57 7.98 -7.56
CA TYR A 187 13.49 8.91 -7.89
C TYR A 187 12.76 9.38 -6.63
N PRO A 188 13.26 10.39 -5.90
CA PRO A 188 12.66 10.86 -4.64
C PRO A 188 11.20 11.32 -4.77
N ASN A 189 10.78 11.71 -5.98
CA ASN A 189 9.39 12.11 -6.28
C ASN A 189 8.38 10.97 -6.11
N ILE A 190 8.82 9.71 -6.13
CA ILE A 190 7.93 8.54 -5.99
C ILE A 190 7.17 8.58 -4.66
N LYS A 191 7.88 8.81 -3.55
CA LYS A 191 7.27 8.76 -2.21
C LYS A 191 6.13 9.76 -2.03
N PRO A 192 6.31 11.09 -2.24
CA PRO A 192 5.23 12.05 -2.05
C PRO A 192 4.03 11.78 -2.97
N ILE A 193 4.26 11.38 -4.22
CA ILE A 193 3.21 11.07 -5.17
C ILE A 193 2.40 9.86 -4.72
N ILE A 194 3.06 8.77 -4.30
CA ILE A 194 2.38 7.55 -3.83
C ILE A 194 1.52 7.83 -2.61
N LEU A 195 1.98 8.62 -1.64
CA LEU A 195 1.19 8.92 -0.44
C LEU A 195 -0.14 9.60 -0.80
N VAL A 196 -0.10 10.60 -1.71
CA VAL A 196 -1.33 11.25 -2.21
C VAL A 196 -2.21 10.25 -2.96
N LEU A 197 -1.62 9.48 -3.88
CA LEU A 197 -2.38 8.52 -4.70
C LEU A 197 -2.99 7.40 -3.86
N LYS A 198 -2.30 6.88 -2.84
CA LYS A 198 -2.88 5.89 -1.92
C LYS A 198 -4.12 6.45 -1.23
N ARG A 199 -4.05 7.67 -0.70
CA ARG A 199 -5.20 8.33 -0.08
C ARG A 199 -6.32 8.57 -1.09
N TYR A 200 -6.00 9.01 -2.29
CA TYR A 200 -6.97 9.25 -3.36
C TYR A 200 -7.68 7.96 -3.77
N MET A 201 -6.93 6.89 -4.05
CA MET A 201 -7.51 5.58 -4.40
C MET A 201 -8.36 4.98 -3.27
N GLN A 202 -7.96 5.19 -2.01
CA GLN A 202 -8.74 4.79 -0.85
C GLN A 202 -10.09 5.52 -0.79
N LYS A 203 -10.10 6.84 -0.93
CA LYS A 203 -11.34 7.65 -0.98
C LYS A 203 -12.27 7.21 -2.11
N LYS A 204 -11.71 6.73 -3.21
CA LYS A 204 -12.47 6.22 -4.36
C LYS A 204 -12.81 4.72 -4.24
N LYS A 205 -12.44 4.04 -3.14
CA LYS A 205 -12.65 2.60 -2.90
C LYS A 205 -12.04 1.70 -3.99
N LEU A 206 -10.87 2.12 -4.50
CA LEU A 206 -10.11 1.44 -5.56
C LEU A 206 -8.71 0.99 -5.09
N ASN A 207 -8.47 0.94 -3.79
CA ASN A 207 -7.19 0.58 -3.17
C ASN A 207 -7.07 -0.91 -2.77
N SER A 208 -8.02 -1.75 -3.17
CA SER A 208 -8.06 -3.18 -2.83
C SER A 208 -8.10 -4.04 -4.09
N SER A 209 -7.08 -4.87 -4.29
CA SER A 209 -7.04 -5.84 -5.38
C SER A 209 -8.13 -6.92 -5.25
N TYR A 210 -8.50 -7.29 -4.03
CA TYR A 210 -9.62 -8.20 -3.76
C TYR A 210 -10.96 -7.67 -4.34
N HIS A 211 -11.16 -6.36 -4.29
CA HIS A 211 -12.33 -5.70 -4.86
C HIS A 211 -12.08 -5.21 -6.30
N GLY A 212 -11.01 -5.65 -6.95
CA GLY A 212 -10.68 -5.31 -8.34
C GLY A 212 -10.00 -3.97 -8.55
N GLY A 213 -9.62 -3.26 -7.49
CA GLY A 213 -8.80 -2.05 -7.53
C GLY A 213 -7.30 -2.35 -7.65
N LEU A 214 -6.47 -1.35 -7.40
CA LEU A 214 -5.01 -1.46 -7.40
C LEU A 214 -4.50 -1.78 -6.00
N SER A 215 -3.63 -2.80 -5.89
CA SER A 215 -2.83 -3.01 -4.68
C SER A 215 -1.84 -1.85 -4.48
N SER A 216 -1.31 -1.68 -3.26
CA SER A 216 -0.25 -0.68 -2.99
C SER A 216 0.99 -0.92 -3.85
N PHE A 217 1.33 -2.19 -4.12
CA PHE A 217 2.46 -2.55 -4.97
C PHE A 217 2.19 -2.27 -6.45
N SER A 218 0.99 -2.61 -6.96
CA SER A 218 0.59 -2.24 -8.32
C SER A 218 0.61 -0.72 -8.54
N LEU A 219 0.15 0.05 -7.56
CA LEU A 219 0.21 1.51 -7.60
C LEU A 219 1.65 2.03 -7.60
N PHE A 220 2.54 1.42 -6.79
CA PHE A 220 3.97 1.74 -6.82
C PHE A 220 4.57 1.48 -8.20
N LEU A 221 4.29 0.33 -8.83
CA LEU A 221 4.81 0.00 -10.15
C LEU A 221 4.35 1.01 -11.21
N LEU A 222 3.09 1.46 -11.17
CA LEU A 222 2.58 2.52 -12.07
C LEU A 222 3.33 3.84 -11.85
N VAL A 223 3.52 4.27 -10.60
CA VAL A 223 4.23 5.54 -10.31
C VAL A 223 5.70 5.45 -10.70
N ALA A 224 6.38 4.34 -10.36
CA ALA A 224 7.78 4.16 -10.67
C ALA A 224 8.03 4.09 -12.19
N SER A 225 7.15 3.39 -12.93
CA SER A 225 7.27 3.30 -14.39
C SER A 225 7.00 4.64 -15.08
N TYR A 226 6.02 5.42 -14.60
CA TYR A 226 5.80 6.75 -15.14
C TYR A 226 6.98 7.69 -14.86
N ASN A 227 7.57 7.64 -13.66
CA ASN A 227 8.78 8.42 -13.35
C ASN A 227 9.93 8.03 -14.29
N LYS A 228 10.20 6.74 -14.46
CA LYS A 228 11.25 6.26 -15.36
C LYS A 228 10.99 6.71 -16.82
N TYR A 229 9.76 6.56 -17.31
CA TYR A 229 9.35 7.04 -18.62
C TYR A 229 9.52 8.55 -18.75
N PHE A 230 9.02 9.33 -17.80
CA PHE A 230 9.12 10.80 -17.81
C PHE A 230 10.57 11.28 -17.90
N PHE A 231 11.48 10.71 -17.11
CA PHE A 231 12.89 11.10 -17.15
C PHE A 231 13.62 10.59 -18.39
N ASN A 232 13.21 9.46 -18.97
CA ASN A 232 13.76 8.98 -20.24
C ASN A 232 13.40 9.92 -21.40
N GLU A 233 12.15 10.41 -21.45
CA GLU A 233 11.69 11.37 -22.47
C GLU A 233 12.29 12.76 -22.26
N ASN A 234 12.60 13.13 -21.01
CA ASN A 234 13.09 14.45 -20.64
C ASN A 234 14.55 14.38 -20.12
N LYS A 235 15.45 13.81 -20.90
CA LYS A 235 16.86 13.53 -20.53
C LYS A 235 17.65 14.75 -20.04
N TYR A 236 17.26 15.96 -20.44
CA TYR A 236 17.95 17.23 -20.09
C TYR A 236 17.40 17.87 -18.80
N LEU A 237 16.38 17.30 -18.18
CA LEU A 237 15.88 17.81 -16.92
C LEU A 237 16.86 17.48 -15.79
N ASP A 238 17.33 18.51 -15.11
CA ASP A 238 18.05 18.35 -13.86
C ASP A 238 17.07 17.85 -12.77
N LYS A 239 17.29 16.64 -12.30
CA LYS A 239 16.44 15.97 -11.28
C LYS A 239 16.40 16.76 -9.96
N ASN A 240 17.35 17.64 -9.72
CA ASN A 240 17.49 18.42 -8.50
C ASN A 240 16.99 19.87 -8.65
N LYS A 241 16.61 20.28 -9.85
CA LYS A 241 16.21 21.65 -10.14
C LYS A 241 14.70 21.82 -9.94
N ASP A 242 14.32 22.76 -9.07
CA ASP A 242 12.92 23.10 -8.73
C ASP A 242 12.02 21.87 -8.51
N ILE A 243 12.32 21.13 -7.45
CA ILE A 243 11.62 19.90 -7.11
C ILE A 243 10.09 20.07 -7.00
N ASN A 244 9.63 21.27 -6.59
CA ASN A 244 8.20 21.55 -6.43
C ASN A 244 7.48 21.61 -7.77
N ASN A 245 8.10 22.26 -8.76
CA ASN A 245 7.53 22.35 -10.11
C ASN A 245 7.54 20.97 -10.77
N LEU A 246 8.67 20.29 -10.70
CA LEU A 246 8.84 18.95 -11.26
C LEU A 246 7.85 17.96 -10.66
N LEU A 247 7.68 17.98 -9.32
CA LEU A 247 6.73 17.10 -8.62
C LEU A 247 5.29 17.34 -9.08
N GLY A 248 4.89 18.60 -9.28
CA GLY A 248 3.58 18.94 -9.82
C GLY A 248 3.39 18.44 -11.26
N GLN A 249 4.39 18.58 -12.11
CA GLN A 249 4.35 18.09 -13.49
C GLN A 249 4.23 16.58 -13.55
N ILE A 250 5.02 15.84 -12.77
CA ILE A 250 4.98 14.38 -12.74
C ILE A 250 3.62 13.91 -12.21
N PHE A 251 3.09 14.53 -11.15
CA PHE A 251 1.81 14.16 -10.57
C PHE A 251 0.65 14.36 -11.55
N TYR A 252 0.57 15.51 -12.20
CA TYR A 252 -0.44 15.79 -13.22
C TYR A 252 -0.28 14.88 -14.45
N GLY A 253 0.96 14.73 -14.92
CA GLY A 253 1.28 13.89 -16.05
C GLY A 253 0.98 12.41 -15.83
N PHE A 254 1.12 11.91 -14.60
CA PHE A 254 0.72 10.56 -14.22
C PHE A 254 -0.76 10.31 -14.53
N PHE A 255 -1.65 11.22 -14.13
CA PHE A 255 -3.07 11.07 -14.42
C PHE A 255 -3.36 11.16 -15.91
N MET A 256 -2.78 12.16 -16.61
CA MET A 256 -2.95 12.33 -18.05
C MET A 256 -2.50 11.09 -18.83
N PHE A 257 -1.39 10.50 -18.42
CA PHE A 257 -0.81 9.34 -19.07
C PHE A 257 -1.69 8.10 -18.88
N TYR A 258 -2.01 7.73 -17.63
CA TYR A 258 -2.74 6.49 -17.35
C TYR A 258 -4.24 6.57 -17.64
N ALA A 259 -4.87 7.73 -17.61
CA ALA A 259 -6.23 7.90 -18.07
C ALA A 259 -6.40 7.50 -19.54
N ASN A 260 -5.37 7.78 -20.37
CA ASN A 260 -5.38 7.51 -21.81
C ASN A 260 -4.60 6.24 -22.20
N PHE A 261 -3.92 5.60 -21.27
CA PHE A 261 -3.06 4.46 -21.53
C PHE A 261 -3.85 3.24 -22.03
N ASN A 262 -3.38 2.61 -23.11
CA ASN A 262 -4.00 1.41 -23.66
C ASN A 262 -3.40 0.15 -23.04
N PHE A 263 -3.95 -0.27 -21.90
CA PHE A 263 -3.54 -1.48 -21.20
C PHE A 263 -3.84 -2.78 -21.94
N LYS A 264 -4.66 -2.75 -23.02
CA LYS A 264 -4.96 -3.96 -23.81
C LYS A 264 -3.81 -4.38 -24.71
N ILE A 265 -2.99 -3.42 -25.13
CA ILE A 265 -1.88 -3.65 -26.05
C ILE A 265 -0.53 -3.36 -25.44
N ASN A 266 -0.47 -2.78 -24.23
CA ASN A 266 0.78 -2.46 -23.56
C ASN A 266 0.87 -3.14 -22.19
N TYR A 267 2.08 -3.53 -21.83
CA TYR A 267 2.43 -3.97 -20.49
C TYR A 267 3.55 -3.10 -19.92
N ILE A 268 3.72 -3.17 -18.62
CA ILE A 268 4.72 -2.40 -17.87
C ILE A 268 5.72 -3.36 -17.26
N ASP A 269 7.01 -3.15 -17.55
CA ASP A 269 8.14 -3.87 -16.96
C ASP A 269 9.25 -2.87 -16.59
N LEU A 270 9.49 -2.73 -15.29
CA LEU A 270 10.50 -1.81 -14.78
C LEU A 270 11.95 -2.31 -14.97
N LYS A 271 12.17 -3.57 -15.33
CA LYS A 271 13.51 -4.10 -15.68
C LYS A 271 13.97 -3.58 -17.02
N GLU A 272 13.06 -3.36 -17.95
CA GLU A 272 13.35 -2.87 -19.27
C GLU A 272 13.81 -1.40 -19.27
N ASN A 273 14.67 -1.01 -20.20
CA ASN A 273 15.10 0.39 -20.34
C ASN A 273 13.92 1.32 -20.59
N ASN A 274 13.04 0.95 -21.53
CA ASN A 274 11.72 1.55 -21.65
C ASN A 274 10.74 0.73 -20.81
N PRO A 275 10.14 1.31 -19.76
CA PRO A 275 9.23 0.56 -18.90
C PRO A 275 7.90 0.20 -19.56
N ILE A 276 7.61 0.73 -20.76
CA ILE A 276 6.35 0.53 -21.48
C ILE A 276 6.64 -0.28 -22.74
N ASN A 277 6.03 -1.43 -22.85
CA ASN A 277 6.27 -2.39 -23.91
C ASN A 277 4.95 -2.87 -24.52
N ILE A 278 4.99 -3.34 -25.76
CA ILE A 278 3.82 -3.84 -26.50
C ILE A 278 3.68 -5.34 -26.20
N LEU A 279 2.46 -5.77 -25.90
CA LEU A 279 2.11 -7.18 -25.76
C LEU A 279 2.15 -7.88 -27.13
N ASN A 280 2.84 -9.00 -27.20
CA ASN A 280 2.88 -9.82 -28.41
C ASN A 280 1.56 -10.58 -28.65
N GLU A 281 0.83 -10.85 -27.56
CA GLU A 281 -0.48 -11.54 -27.57
C GLU A 281 -1.45 -10.82 -26.64
N PHE A 282 -2.74 -10.98 -26.89
CA PHE A 282 -3.77 -10.41 -26.01
C PHE A 282 -3.72 -11.07 -24.65
N SER A 283 -3.50 -10.26 -23.61
CA SER A 283 -3.57 -10.71 -22.23
C SER A 283 -5.03 -10.79 -21.75
N GLU A 284 -5.38 -11.89 -21.07
CA GLU A 284 -6.67 -12.01 -20.36
C GLU A 284 -6.78 -10.99 -19.22
N SER A 285 -5.65 -10.55 -18.68
CA SER A 285 -5.59 -9.54 -17.61
C SER A 285 -5.93 -8.16 -18.15
N LYS A 286 -6.76 -7.43 -17.43
CA LYS A 286 -7.09 -6.02 -17.74
C LYS A 286 -5.87 -5.09 -17.69
N ILE A 287 -4.93 -5.39 -16.83
CA ILE A 287 -3.67 -4.65 -16.61
C ILE A 287 -2.54 -5.67 -16.46
N THR A 288 -1.45 -5.48 -17.17
CA THR A 288 -0.24 -6.30 -17.04
C THR A 288 0.91 -5.43 -16.51
N LEU A 289 1.24 -5.65 -15.23
CA LEU A 289 2.37 -5.01 -14.52
C LEU A 289 3.31 -6.12 -14.07
N ILE A 290 4.48 -6.20 -14.67
CA ILE A 290 5.45 -7.24 -14.31
C ILE A 290 6.15 -6.87 -13.00
N ASP A 291 6.01 -7.76 -12.01
CA ASP A 291 6.76 -7.68 -10.77
C ASP A 291 8.25 -7.90 -11.07
N PRO A 292 9.12 -6.94 -10.77
CA PRO A 292 10.54 -7.03 -11.09
C PRO A 292 11.29 -8.12 -10.30
N ILE A 293 10.69 -8.68 -9.27
CA ILE A 293 11.31 -9.74 -8.45
C ILE A 293 10.83 -11.11 -8.93
N THR A 294 9.52 -11.33 -8.99
CA THR A 294 8.93 -12.64 -9.29
C THR A 294 8.69 -12.88 -10.77
N GLY A 295 8.68 -11.84 -11.60
CA GLY A 295 8.30 -11.94 -13.03
C GLY A 295 6.80 -12.13 -13.26
N LEU A 296 5.99 -12.18 -12.22
CA LEU A 296 4.55 -12.39 -12.31
C LEU A 296 3.80 -11.08 -12.52
N ASN A 297 2.57 -11.15 -13.01
CA ASN A 297 1.71 -9.98 -13.11
C ASN A 297 1.19 -9.54 -11.74
N ALA A 298 1.71 -8.43 -11.21
CA ALA A 298 1.31 -7.85 -9.93
C ALA A 298 -0.12 -7.29 -9.92
N ALA A 299 -0.72 -7.04 -11.08
CA ALA A 299 -2.08 -6.51 -11.22
C ALA A 299 -3.11 -7.56 -11.69
N LYS A 300 -2.79 -8.87 -11.63
CA LYS A 300 -3.65 -9.96 -12.11
C LYS A 300 -5.08 -9.88 -11.56
N SER A 301 -5.27 -9.46 -10.32
CA SER A 301 -6.57 -9.34 -9.65
C SER A 301 -7.29 -8.01 -9.92
N THR A 302 -6.69 -7.08 -10.68
CA THR A 302 -7.30 -5.78 -11.00
C THR A 302 -8.27 -5.92 -12.16
N PHE A 303 -9.58 -5.83 -11.90
CA PHE A 303 -10.62 -5.92 -12.94
C PHE A 303 -11.42 -4.62 -13.13
N LYS A 304 -11.29 -3.63 -12.23
CA LYS A 304 -11.98 -2.33 -12.30
C LYS A 304 -11.21 -1.28 -13.13
N LEU A 305 -10.57 -1.68 -14.24
CA LEU A 305 -9.74 -0.79 -15.04
C LEU A 305 -10.48 0.48 -15.48
N GLU A 306 -11.72 0.35 -15.98
CA GLU A 306 -12.48 1.50 -16.48
C GLU A 306 -12.80 2.50 -15.35
N GLN A 307 -13.10 2.01 -14.14
CA GLN A 307 -13.31 2.87 -12.97
C GLN A 307 -12.03 3.58 -12.55
N ILE A 308 -10.87 2.90 -12.65
CA ILE A 308 -9.56 3.48 -12.36
C ILE A 308 -9.26 4.60 -13.36
N LYS A 309 -9.42 4.35 -14.66
CA LYS A 309 -9.22 5.36 -15.72
C LYS A 309 -10.17 6.55 -15.57
N TYR A 310 -11.44 6.28 -15.28
CA TYR A 310 -12.43 7.32 -14.98
C TYR A 310 -12.01 8.17 -13.77
N THR A 311 -11.52 7.53 -12.72
CA THR A 311 -11.03 8.21 -11.51
C THR A 311 -9.82 9.11 -11.83
N PHE A 312 -8.91 8.66 -12.69
CA PHE A 312 -7.78 9.48 -13.13
C PHE A 312 -8.24 10.67 -14.00
N ASN A 313 -9.22 10.49 -14.89
CA ASN A 313 -9.83 11.59 -15.64
C ASN A 313 -10.49 12.62 -14.71
N ASN A 314 -11.20 12.18 -13.68
CA ASN A 314 -11.79 13.09 -12.69
C ASN A 314 -10.72 13.91 -11.95
N ALA A 315 -9.58 13.29 -11.62
CA ALA A 315 -8.47 14.04 -11.04
C ALA A 315 -7.97 15.15 -11.95
N ILE A 316 -7.84 14.88 -13.25
CA ILE A 316 -7.45 15.89 -14.26
C ILE A 316 -8.47 17.03 -14.28
N MET A 317 -9.76 16.73 -14.33
CA MET A 317 -10.82 17.75 -14.35
C MET A 317 -10.78 18.64 -13.10
N VAL A 318 -10.64 18.05 -11.91
CA VAL A 318 -10.54 18.79 -10.64
C VAL A 318 -9.31 19.70 -10.63
N ILE A 319 -8.16 19.20 -11.06
CA ILE A 319 -6.91 19.97 -11.10
C ILE A 319 -7.05 21.14 -12.08
N ASN A 320 -7.61 20.90 -13.26
CA ASN A 320 -7.81 21.95 -14.29
C ASN A 320 -8.80 23.02 -13.82
N ASP A 321 -9.90 22.65 -13.17
CA ASP A 321 -10.87 23.60 -12.62
C ASP A 321 -10.22 24.52 -11.57
N ILE A 322 -9.37 23.98 -10.72
CA ILE A 322 -8.64 24.77 -9.70
C ILE A 322 -7.67 25.74 -10.38
N PHE A 323 -6.90 25.30 -11.38
CA PHE A 323 -6.00 26.17 -12.12
C PHE A 323 -6.76 27.29 -12.86
N TYR A 324 -7.91 26.96 -13.46
CA TYR A 324 -8.75 27.96 -14.10
C TYR A 324 -9.26 28.99 -13.10
N LYS A 325 -9.82 28.56 -11.97
CA LYS A 325 -10.32 29.47 -10.91
C LYS A 325 -9.22 30.37 -10.36
N LYS A 326 -8.05 29.82 -10.05
CA LYS A 326 -6.91 30.56 -9.54
C LYS A 326 -6.42 31.63 -10.51
N ASN A 327 -6.40 31.34 -11.80
CA ASN A 327 -5.86 32.26 -12.79
C ASN A 327 -6.86 33.33 -13.24
N TYR A 328 -8.15 33.03 -13.27
CA TYR A 328 -9.16 33.86 -13.92
C TYR A 328 -10.26 34.40 -13.02
N ILE A 329 -10.53 33.80 -11.87
CA ILE A 329 -11.67 34.16 -11.01
C ILE A 329 -11.20 34.79 -9.71
N ASP A 330 -10.29 34.15 -8.98
CA ASP A 330 -9.86 34.59 -7.66
C ASP A 330 -8.37 34.32 -7.43
N LYS A 331 -7.56 35.33 -7.76
CA LYS A 331 -6.09 35.24 -7.62
C LYS A 331 -5.60 35.22 -6.17
N ASN A 332 -6.43 35.66 -5.25
CA ASN A 332 -6.05 35.81 -3.83
C ASN A 332 -6.45 34.61 -2.96
N ASN A 333 -7.24 33.69 -3.50
CA ASN A 333 -7.66 32.51 -2.74
C ASN A 333 -6.59 31.41 -2.78
N GLU A 334 -6.15 30.96 -1.63
CA GLU A 334 -5.20 29.88 -1.49
C GLU A 334 -5.92 28.53 -1.70
N TYR A 335 -5.89 28.02 -2.93
CA TYR A 335 -6.47 26.69 -3.25
C TYR A 335 -5.45 25.60 -3.00
N ASP A 336 -5.69 24.77 -1.97
CA ASP A 336 -4.97 23.52 -1.79
C ASP A 336 -5.53 22.46 -2.74
N ILE A 337 -4.76 22.17 -3.80
CA ILE A 337 -5.14 21.22 -4.84
C ILE A 337 -5.35 19.83 -4.28
N ILE A 338 -4.51 19.40 -3.34
CA ILE A 338 -4.60 18.05 -2.77
C ILE A 338 -5.87 17.92 -1.92
N THR A 339 -6.16 18.88 -1.07
CA THR A 339 -7.40 18.90 -0.30
C THR A 339 -8.63 18.82 -1.21
N LYS A 340 -8.68 19.64 -2.26
CA LYS A 340 -9.80 19.61 -3.21
C LYS A 340 -9.92 18.29 -3.95
N LEU A 341 -8.79 17.71 -4.39
CA LEU A 341 -8.76 16.41 -5.06
C LEU A 341 -9.33 15.31 -4.14
N LEU A 342 -8.92 15.32 -2.87
CA LEU A 342 -9.34 14.30 -1.89
C LEU A 342 -10.78 14.49 -1.40
N THR A 343 -11.32 15.71 -1.42
CA THR A 343 -12.71 16.00 -1.01
C THR A 343 -13.70 16.01 -2.19
N SER A 344 -13.20 15.98 -3.44
CA SER A 344 -14.08 15.94 -4.61
C SER A 344 -14.94 14.68 -4.58
N ASN A 345 -16.28 14.89 -4.56
CA ASN A 345 -17.22 13.79 -4.73
C ASN A 345 -17.04 13.17 -6.13
N ASN A 346 -17.25 11.86 -6.25
CA ASN A 346 -17.42 11.26 -7.56
C ASN A 346 -18.61 11.95 -8.23
N PHE A 347 -18.45 12.46 -9.44
CA PHE A 347 -19.58 12.79 -10.30
C PHE A 347 -20.31 11.47 -10.61
N THR A 348 -21.14 11.00 -9.69
CA THR A 348 -21.81 9.68 -9.75
C THR A 348 -22.99 9.66 -10.71
N ASN A 349 -23.23 10.69 -11.53
CA ASN A 349 -24.51 10.83 -12.23
C ASN A 349 -24.46 10.64 -13.75
N TYR A 350 -23.51 9.93 -14.33
CA TYR A 350 -23.54 9.73 -15.80
C TYR A 350 -23.21 8.31 -16.29
N PHE A 351 -23.53 7.26 -15.53
CA PHE A 351 -23.55 5.91 -16.10
C PHE A 351 -24.66 5.09 -15.44
N TYR A 352 -25.87 5.26 -15.99
CA TYR A 352 -26.89 4.23 -16.09
C TYR A 352 -27.14 3.96 -17.58
#